data_6412262ccbfaa2ed16764d692e8aa716
#
_entry.id   6412262ccbfaa2ed16764d692e8aa716
#
_cell.length_a   1.000
_cell.length_b   1.000
_cell.length_c   1.000
_cell.angle_alpha   90.00
_cell.angle_beta   90.00
_cell.angle_gamma   90.00
#
_symmetry.space_group_name_H-M   'P 1'
#
loop_
_entity.id
_entity.type
_entity.pdbx_description
1 polymer ?
#
loop_
_entity_poly.entity_id
_entity_poly.type
_entity_poly.pdbx_seq_one_letter_code
_entity_poly.pdbx_strand_id
1 'polypeptide(L)'
;MATESEIALGLIETKGLVGSVEAADAMCKAAKVTLLKKEKSGAGLVTVMVRGEVGAVKAATEAGAAAARRVGKLVSVHVIPRPSTDLEGYLPEGDA
;
A
#
# COMPACT_ATOMS: atom_id res chain seq x y z
N MET A 1 10.10 -12.83 -3.57
CA MET A 1 9.19 -13.43 -2.57
C MET A 1 9.39 -12.77 -1.22
N ALA A 2 8.30 -12.48 -0.52
CA ALA A 2 8.39 -11.85 0.80
C ALA A 2 8.96 -12.82 1.82
N THR A 3 9.76 -12.30 2.76
CA THR A 3 10.25 -13.09 3.89
C THR A 3 9.13 -13.26 4.92
N GLU A 4 9.37 -14.07 5.96
CA GLU A 4 8.42 -14.24 7.06
C GLU A 4 8.01 -12.88 7.65
N SER A 5 8.97 -11.97 7.80
CA SER A 5 8.72 -10.65 8.39
C SER A 5 8.00 -9.70 7.45
N GLU A 6 7.83 -10.06 6.18
CA GLU A 6 7.19 -9.20 5.18
C GLU A 6 5.99 -9.86 4.52
N ILE A 7 5.27 -10.67 5.30
CA ILE A 7 4.14 -11.41 4.76
C ILE A 7 2.92 -10.52 4.48
N ALA A 8 2.62 -9.61 5.40
CA ALA A 8 1.39 -8.83 5.30
C ALA A 8 1.41 -7.87 4.09
N LEU A 9 0.23 -7.61 3.57
CA LEU A 9 0.05 -6.73 2.42
C LEU A 9 -0.91 -5.61 2.80
N GLY A 10 -0.50 -4.38 2.53
CA GLY A 10 -1.37 -3.22 2.73
C GLY A 10 -1.67 -2.56 1.40
N LEU A 11 -2.91 -2.14 1.21
CA LEU A 11 -3.37 -1.51 -0.03
C LEU A 11 -4.13 -0.25 0.29
N ILE A 12 -3.83 0.81 -0.49
CA ILE A 12 -4.58 2.06 -0.43
C ILE A 12 -4.94 2.45 -1.85
N GLU A 13 -6.23 2.67 -2.09
CA GLU A 13 -6.70 3.13 -3.40
C GLU A 13 -7.18 4.56 -3.28
N THR A 14 -6.70 5.41 -4.17
CA THR A 14 -7.07 6.82 -4.22
C THR A 14 -7.58 7.18 -5.62
N LYS A 15 -8.29 8.27 -5.70
CA LYS A 15 -8.62 8.86 -7.00
C LYS A 15 -7.59 9.94 -7.27
N GLY A 16 -6.80 9.74 -8.33
CA GLY A 16 -5.74 10.68 -8.71
C GLY A 16 -4.38 10.32 -8.13
N LEU A 17 -3.36 10.82 -8.80
CA LEU A 17 -1.97 10.50 -8.47
C LEU A 17 -1.48 11.18 -7.19
N VAL A 18 -1.93 12.40 -6.94
CA VAL A 18 -1.44 13.17 -5.79
C VAL A 18 -1.73 12.44 -4.47
N GLY A 19 -2.96 11.97 -4.32
CA GLY A 19 -3.32 11.22 -3.10
C GLY A 19 -2.50 9.95 -2.95
N SER A 20 -2.22 9.25 -4.05
CA SER A 20 -1.44 8.02 -3.99
C SER A 20 0.02 8.28 -3.61
N VAL A 21 0.61 9.35 -4.11
CA VAL A 21 2.00 9.70 -3.78
C VAL A 21 2.10 10.10 -2.31
N GLU A 22 1.16 10.90 -1.82
CA GLU A 22 1.14 11.28 -0.41
C GLU A 22 0.94 10.05 0.49
N ALA A 23 0.06 9.14 0.09
CA ALA A 23 -0.14 7.90 0.84
C ALA A 23 1.14 7.07 0.88
N ALA A 24 1.79 6.89 -0.28
CA ALA A 24 3.02 6.11 -0.36
C ALA A 24 4.13 6.71 0.52
N ASP A 25 4.30 8.01 0.45
CA ASP A 25 5.30 8.71 1.26
C ASP A 25 5.03 8.52 2.76
N ALA A 26 3.79 8.75 3.17
CA ALA A 26 3.42 8.62 4.58
C ALA A 26 3.59 7.20 5.09
N MET A 27 3.25 6.20 4.27
CA MET A 27 3.42 4.79 4.65
C MET A 27 4.87 4.45 4.89
N CYS A 28 5.75 4.88 3.99
CA CYS A 28 7.17 4.58 4.10
C CYS A 28 7.83 5.31 5.26
N LYS A 29 7.31 6.48 5.63
CA LYS A 29 7.83 7.23 6.78
C LYS A 29 7.32 6.70 8.10
N ALA A 30 6.12 6.11 8.13
CA ALA A 30 5.48 5.69 9.38
C ALA A 30 6.00 4.36 9.91
N ALA A 31 6.43 3.46 9.03
CA ALA A 31 6.82 2.12 9.45
C ALA A 31 7.77 1.50 8.44
N LYS A 32 8.43 0.42 8.87
CA LYS A 32 9.35 -0.29 7.98
C LYS A 32 8.55 -1.22 7.07
N VAL A 33 8.23 -0.72 5.89
CA VAL A 33 7.51 -1.47 4.87
C VAL A 33 8.21 -1.31 3.54
N THR A 34 7.96 -2.27 2.64
CA THR A 34 8.48 -2.25 1.27
C THR A 34 7.37 -1.81 0.34
N LEU A 35 7.62 -0.74 -0.39
CA LEU A 35 6.66 -0.22 -1.36
C LEU A 35 6.74 -1.02 -2.65
N LEU A 36 5.60 -1.50 -3.12
CA LEU A 36 5.51 -2.15 -4.43
C LEU A 36 5.22 -1.09 -5.48
N LYS A 37 5.34 -1.47 -6.75
CA LYS A 37 4.97 -0.56 -7.84
C LYS A 37 3.48 -0.27 -7.76
N LYS A 38 3.12 0.98 -7.99
CA LYS A 38 1.71 1.36 -8.00
C LYS A 38 1.01 0.80 -9.23
N GLU A 39 -0.27 0.55 -9.09
CA GLU A 39 -1.12 0.11 -10.19
C GLU A 39 -2.16 1.17 -10.50
N LYS A 40 -2.28 1.52 -11.77
CA LYS A 40 -3.30 2.45 -12.23
C LYS A 40 -4.41 1.66 -12.89
N SER A 41 -5.64 1.98 -12.56
CA SER A 41 -6.79 1.41 -13.26
C SER A 41 -7.57 2.55 -13.89
N GLY A 42 -8.64 2.23 -14.60
CA GLY A 42 -9.43 3.24 -15.28
C GLY A 42 -10.05 4.25 -14.31
N ALA A 43 -10.57 5.34 -14.84
CA ALA A 43 -11.29 6.38 -14.08
C ALA A 43 -10.41 7.13 -13.08
N GLY A 44 -9.10 7.16 -13.30
CA GLY A 44 -8.19 7.90 -12.43
C GLY A 44 -7.86 7.23 -11.12
N LEU A 45 -8.20 5.97 -10.95
CA LEU A 45 -7.91 5.24 -9.72
C LEU A 45 -6.46 4.77 -9.71
N VAL A 46 -5.83 4.89 -8.54
CA VAL A 46 -4.44 4.46 -8.33
C VAL A 46 -4.39 3.67 -7.04
N THR A 47 -3.78 2.49 -7.11
CA THR A 47 -3.58 1.65 -5.92
C THR A 47 -2.10 1.62 -5.58
N VAL A 48 -1.77 1.92 -4.32
CA VAL A 48 -0.41 1.74 -3.80
C VAL A 48 -0.43 0.60 -2.80
N MET A 49 0.64 -0.19 -2.79
CA MET A 49 0.73 -1.40 -1.99
C MET A 49 2.05 -1.44 -1.25
N VAL A 50 2.00 -1.96 -0.02
CA VAL A 50 3.22 -2.16 0.79
C VAL A 50 3.22 -3.57 1.37
N ARG A 51 4.42 -4.08 1.60
CA ARG A 51 4.64 -5.35 2.27
C ARG A 51 5.41 -5.11 3.55
N GLY A 52 5.18 -5.96 4.53
CA GLY A 52 5.93 -5.89 5.77
C GLY A 52 5.35 -6.79 6.84
N GLU A 53 5.87 -6.67 8.05
CA GLU A 53 5.32 -7.32 9.22
C GLU A 53 3.93 -6.72 9.48
N VAL A 54 2.99 -7.52 9.99
CA VAL A 54 1.58 -7.10 10.06
C VAL A 54 1.37 -5.80 10.85
N GLY A 55 2.06 -5.64 11.96
CA GLY A 55 1.94 -4.41 12.75
C GLY A 55 2.45 -3.18 12.01
N ALA A 56 3.56 -3.35 11.29
CA ALA A 56 4.12 -2.27 10.49
C ALA A 56 3.19 -1.89 9.34
N VAL A 57 2.60 -2.89 8.69
CA VAL A 57 1.66 -2.65 7.58
C VAL A 57 0.40 -1.94 8.08
N LYS A 58 -0.11 -2.34 9.24
CA LYS A 58 -1.28 -1.66 9.83
C LYS A 58 -0.97 -0.20 10.14
N ALA A 59 0.17 0.07 10.77
CA ALA A 59 0.59 1.44 11.08
C ALA A 59 0.79 2.25 9.80
N ALA A 60 1.42 1.65 8.80
CA ALA A 60 1.67 2.32 7.53
C ALA A 60 0.36 2.69 6.83
N THR A 61 -0.58 1.74 6.73
CA THR A 61 -1.83 2.02 6.03
C THR A 61 -2.67 3.07 6.74
N GLU A 62 -2.64 3.09 8.06
CA GLU A 62 -3.33 4.12 8.82
C GLU A 62 -2.77 5.51 8.51
N ALA A 63 -1.45 5.64 8.53
CA ALA A 63 -0.80 6.90 8.20
C ALA A 63 -1.03 7.32 6.75
N GLY A 64 -0.95 6.36 5.84
CA GLY A 64 -1.17 6.61 4.42
C GLY A 64 -2.59 7.08 4.12
N ALA A 65 -3.57 6.44 4.75
CA ALA A 65 -4.97 6.83 4.57
C ALA A 65 -5.22 8.25 5.05
N ALA A 66 -4.66 8.61 6.21
CA ALA A 66 -4.80 9.97 6.74
C ALA A 66 -4.17 11.00 5.79
N ALA A 67 -2.98 10.69 5.26
CA ALA A 67 -2.31 11.59 4.33
C ALA A 67 -3.11 11.77 3.03
N ALA A 68 -3.64 10.67 2.50
CA ALA A 68 -4.44 10.74 1.28
C ALA A 68 -5.69 11.60 1.47
N ARG A 69 -6.36 11.45 2.61
CA ARG A 69 -7.56 12.24 2.90
C ARG A 69 -7.30 13.73 2.93
N ARG A 70 -6.11 14.14 3.36
CA ARG A 70 -5.78 15.57 3.47
C ARG A 70 -5.62 16.25 2.12
N VAL A 71 -5.18 15.52 1.11
CA VAL A 71 -4.81 16.14 -0.17
C VAL A 71 -5.61 15.65 -1.36
N GLY A 72 -6.40 14.60 -1.18
CA GLY A 72 -7.12 14.03 -2.29
C GLY A 72 -8.27 13.17 -1.82
N LYS A 73 -8.71 12.28 -2.70
CA LYS A 73 -9.84 11.42 -2.41
C LYS A 73 -9.36 10.00 -2.12
N LEU A 74 -9.55 9.58 -0.88
CA LEU A 74 -9.33 8.20 -0.48
C LEU A 74 -10.52 7.36 -0.89
N VAL A 75 -10.27 6.27 -1.60
CA VAL A 75 -11.33 5.37 -2.07
C VAL A 75 -11.46 4.16 -1.16
N SER A 76 -10.36 3.48 -0.89
CA SER A 76 -10.40 2.31 -0.02
C SER A 76 -9.04 2.04 0.63
N VAL A 77 -9.10 1.33 1.75
CA VAL A 77 -7.91 0.89 2.49
C VAL A 77 -8.14 -0.56 2.89
N HIS A 78 -7.13 -1.38 2.73
CA HIS A 78 -7.26 -2.78 3.13
C HIS A 78 -5.93 -3.35 3.58
N VAL A 79 -5.98 -4.25 4.54
CA VAL A 79 -4.81 -5.00 5.01
C VAL A 79 -5.13 -6.48 4.90
N ILE A 80 -4.24 -7.23 4.26
CA ILE A 80 -4.31 -8.68 4.23
C ILE A 80 -3.15 -9.18 5.09
N PRO A 81 -3.44 -9.61 6.34
CA PRO A 81 -2.36 -9.99 7.27
C PRO A 81 -1.54 -11.18 6.80
N ARG A 82 -2.18 -12.11 6.11
CA ARG A 82 -1.53 -13.37 5.72
C ARG A 82 -1.99 -13.79 4.33
N PRO A 83 -1.49 -13.11 3.28
CA PRO A 83 -1.91 -13.46 1.92
C PRO A 83 -1.52 -14.88 1.54
N SER A 84 -2.34 -15.50 0.69
CA SER A 84 -2.02 -16.81 0.14
C SER A 84 -0.69 -16.74 -0.61
N THR A 85 0.12 -17.81 -0.53
CA THR A 85 1.37 -17.87 -1.28
C THR A 85 1.13 -17.78 -2.79
N ASP A 86 -0.03 -18.21 -3.26
CA ASP A 86 -0.39 -18.12 -4.68
C ASP A 86 -0.51 -16.67 -5.17
N LEU A 87 -0.67 -15.73 -4.24
CA LEU A 87 -0.83 -14.32 -4.57
C LEU A 87 0.49 -13.68 -4.98
N GLU A 88 1.63 -14.24 -4.58
CA GLU A 88 2.93 -13.61 -4.81
C GLU A 88 3.21 -13.30 -6.28
N GLY A 89 2.85 -14.22 -7.17
CA GLY A 89 3.05 -14.02 -8.60
C GLY A 89 2.05 -13.07 -9.24
N TYR A 90 1.01 -12.71 -8.51
CA TYR A 90 -0.05 -11.82 -8.99
C TYR A 90 0.25 -10.35 -8.69
N LEU A 91 1.05 -10.08 -7.69
CA LEU A 91 1.30 -8.72 -7.22
C LEU A 91 2.37 -8.03 -8.07
N PRO A 92 2.33 -6.68 -8.13
CA PRO A 92 3.38 -5.94 -8.82
C PRO A 92 4.72 -6.13 -8.11
N GLU A 93 5.80 -5.91 -8.86
CA GLU A 93 7.15 -6.02 -8.30
C GLU A 93 7.41 -4.91 -7.30
N GLY A 94 8.29 -5.18 -6.35
CA GLY A 94 8.70 -4.19 -5.37
C GLY A 94 9.66 -3.17 -5.95
N ASP A 95 10.08 -2.24 -5.11
CA ASP A 95 11.03 -1.18 -5.45
C ASP A 95 10.51 -0.23 -6.51
N ALA A 96 9.37 0.30 -6.24
CA ALA A 96 8.81 1.35 -7.10
C ALA A 96 9.73 2.57 -7.15
#